data_0d3e9deddc18e0fa7285b4e4347f280c
#
_entry.id   0d3e9deddc18e0fa7285b4e4347f280c
#
_cell.length_a   1.000
_cell.length_b   1.000
_cell.length_c   1.000
_cell.angle_alpha   90.00
_cell.angle_beta   90.00
_cell.angle_gamma   90.00
#
_symmetry.space_group_name_H-M   'P 1'
#
loop_
_entity.id
_entity.type
_entity.pdbx_description
1 polymer ?
#
loop_
_entity_poly.entity_id
_entity_poly.type
_entity_poly.pdbx_seq_one_letter_code
_entity_poly.pdbx_strand_id
1 'polypeptide(L)'
;ILKKKKNLRVIKLKKINQKLEERSFFGGTLIQDTNNKKTSVENINGENKLSVEKINIFVNILKNIKSNTIALFDEYCLFSQSGGQTSRVDALQNCLYKFNLRHKFRKLKKAYLFSDAFFPFVDSLSIIKKQKIKIETYAPMGSRNDPDIRRHIKKHKLNFFKLSDRHFKH
;
A
#
# COMPACT_ATOMS: atom_id res chain seq x y z
N ILE A 1 -25.13 12.94 -7.84
CA ILE A 1 -23.84 13.38 -8.40
C ILE A 1 -23.38 12.42 -9.51
N LEU A 2 -23.36 11.08 -9.31
CA LEU A 2 -22.89 10.11 -10.30
C LEU A 2 -23.72 10.09 -11.58
N LYS A 3 -25.06 10.23 -11.49
CA LYS A 3 -25.97 10.27 -12.65
C LYS A 3 -25.74 11.44 -13.63
N LYS A 4 -25.04 12.49 -13.20
CA LYS A 4 -24.72 13.65 -14.06
C LYS A 4 -23.49 13.43 -14.96
N LYS A 5 -22.75 12.35 -14.79
CA LYS A 5 -21.56 12.00 -15.58
C LYS A 5 -21.94 11.10 -16.76
N LYS A 6 -22.16 11.68 -17.95
CA LYS A 6 -22.64 10.95 -19.16
C LYS A 6 -21.81 9.68 -19.51
N ASN A 7 -20.52 9.67 -19.24
CA ASN A 7 -19.62 8.56 -19.58
C ASN A 7 -19.31 7.64 -18.40
N LEU A 8 -19.93 7.83 -17.23
CA LEU A 8 -19.72 7.00 -16.06
C LEU A 8 -20.69 5.82 -16.09
N ARG A 9 -20.16 4.61 -16.17
CA ARG A 9 -20.93 3.38 -16.01
C ARG A 9 -20.89 2.95 -14.55
N VAL A 10 -22.06 2.87 -13.93
CA VAL A 10 -22.20 2.42 -12.53
C VAL A 10 -22.89 1.06 -12.54
N ILE A 11 -22.19 0.03 -12.05
CA ILE A 11 -22.72 -1.33 -11.93
C ILE A 11 -23.05 -1.58 -10.47
N LYS A 12 -24.29 -1.95 -10.16
CA LYS A 12 -24.70 -2.41 -8.83
C LYS A 12 -24.47 -3.92 -8.76
N LEU A 13 -23.51 -4.35 -7.98
CA LEU A 13 -23.29 -5.77 -7.73
C LEU A 13 -24.21 -6.27 -6.61
N LYS A 14 -24.72 -7.50 -6.76
CA LYS A 14 -25.30 -8.26 -5.64
C LYS A 14 -24.15 -8.67 -4.71
N LYS A 15 -24.45 -8.81 -3.41
CA LYS A 15 -23.44 -9.28 -2.43
C LYS A 15 -22.96 -10.68 -2.85
N ILE A 16 -21.72 -10.79 -3.27
CA ILE A 16 -21.09 -12.07 -3.62
C ILE A 16 -20.25 -12.48 -2.43
N ASN A 17 -20.63 -13.60 -1.77
CA ASN A 17 -19.81 -14.22 -0.73
C ASN A 17 -18.81 -15.17 -1.39
N GLN A 18 -17.84 -14.61 -2.10
CA GLN A 18 -16.79 -15.40 -2.72
C GLN A 18 -15.70 -15.66 -1.68
N LYS A 19 -15.41 -16.94 -1.41
CA LYS A 19 -14.35 -17.37 -0.50
C LYS A 19 -13.00 -17.54 -1.20
N LEU A 20 -13.03 -17.86 -2.49
CA LEU A 20 -11.85 -18.12 -3.33
C LEU A 20 -11.84 -17.18 -4.53
N GLU A 21 -10.65 -16.73 -4.89
CA GLU A 21 -10.38 -16.08 -6.18
C GLU A 21 -9.68 -17.10 -7.09
N GLU A 22 -10.19 -17.27 -8.32
CA GLU A 22 -9.64 -18.16 -9.31
C GLU A 22 -9.13 -17.38 -10.52
N ARG A 23 -8.00 -17.79 -11.07
CA ARG A 23 -7.42 -17.20 -12.28
C ARG A 23 -6.86 -18.29 -13.19
N SER A 24 -7.24 -18.26 -14.45
CA SER A 24 -6.67 -19.15 -15.47
C SER A 24 -5.22 -18.75 -15.75
N PHE A 25 -4.34 -19.74 -15.86
CA PHE A 25 -2.92 -19.56 -16.11
C PHE A 25 -2.36 -20.78 -16.87
N PHE A 26 -1.94 -20.61 -18.10
CA PHE A 26 -1.27 -21.62 -18.96
C PHE A 26 -1.81 -23.06 -18.81
N GLY A 27 -3.12 -23.27 -18.96
CA GLY A 27 -3.74 -24.59 -18.86
C GLY A 27 -3.99 -25.08 -17.42
N GLY A 28 -3.74 -24.24 -16.42
CA GLY A 28 -4.08 -24.47 -15.01
C GLY A 28 -4.93 -23.35 -14.44
N THR A 29 -5.23 -23.46 -13.15
CA THR A 29 -5.96 -22.43 -12.40
C THR A 29 -5.21 -22.11 -11.12
N LEU A 30 -4.90 -20.84 -10.91
CA LEU A 30 -4.42 -20.34 -9.63
C LEU A 30 -5.62 -20.08 -8.71
N ILE A 31 -5.58 -20.64 -7.52
CA ILE A 31 -6.63 -20.50 -6.51
C ILE A 31 -6.04 -19.79 -5.29
N GLN A 32 -6.70 -18.74 -4.82
CA GLN A 32 -6.29 -17.97 -3.67
C GLN A 32 -7.50 -17.67 -2.80
N ASP A 33 -7.34 -17.71 -1.47
CA ASP A 33 -8.37 -17.24 -0.55
C ASP A 33 -8.66 -15.76 -0.74
N THR A 34 -9.94 -15.40 -0.73
CA THR A 34 -10.35 -13.99 -0.76
C THR A 34 -9.89 -13.28 0.50
N ASN A 35 -9.11 -12.23 0.34
CA ASN A 35 -8.58 -11.46 1.47
C ASN A 35 -9.62 -10.47 2.04
N ASN A 36 -10.51 -10.98 2.88
CA ASN A 36 -11.56 -10.21 3.56
C ASN A 36 -11.18 -9.71 4.97
N LYS A 37 -9.93 -9.91 5.40
CA LYS A 37 -9.47 -9.54 6.74
C LYS A 37 -9.48 -8.03 6.94
N LYS A 38 -9.96 -7.60 8.11
CA LYS A 38 -9.75 -6.25 8.60
C LYS A 38 -8.34 -6.13 9.15
N THR A 39 -7.66 -5.06 8.79
CA THR A 39 -6.27 -4.82 9.21
C THR A 39 -6.24 -4.01 10.48
N SER A 40 -5.46 -4.45 11.46
CA SER A 40 -5.07 -3.67 12.63
C SER A 40 -3.68 -3.03 12.43
N VAL A 41 -3.38 -2.03 13.25
CA VAL A 41 -2.15 -1.25 13.13
C VAL A 41 -1.44 -1.17 14.47
N GLU A 42 -0.15 -1.52 14.49
CA GLU A 42 0.75 -1.36 15.62
C GLU A 42 1.72 -0.19 15.35
N ASN A 43 1.87 0.71 16.31
CA ASN A 43 2.82 1.80 16.21
C ASN A 43 4.25 1.30 16.44
N ILE A 44 5.12 1.45 15.47
CA ILE A 44 6.55 1.16 15.60
C ILE A 44 7.32 2.44 15.94
N ASN A 45 7.00 3.53 15.27
CA ASN A 45 7.59 4.86 15.54
C ASN A 45 6.74 5.95 14.87
N GLY A 46 6.50 7.03 15.60
CA GLY A 46 5.74 8.19 15.13
C GLY A 46 4.35 8.28 15.74
N GLU A 47 3.58 9.25 15.29
CA GLU A 47 2.21 9.49 15.71
C GLU A 47 1.26 9.18 14.55
N ASN A 48 0.42 8.14 14.72
CA ASN A 48 -0.59 7.78 13.74
C ASN A 48 -1.74 8.80 13.74
N LYS A 49 -1.97 9.42 12.60
CA LYS A 49 -3.05 10.41 12.41
C LYS A 49 -4.21 9.90 11.53
N LEU A 50 -4.09 8.70 10.97
CA LEU A 50 -5.17 8.08 10.23
C LEU A 50 -6.09 7.30 11.15
N SER A 51 -7.42 7.44 10.95
CA SER A 51 -8.39 6.56 11.59
C SER A 51 -8.26 5.13 11.07
N VAL A 52 -8.63 4.15 11.90
CA VAL A 52 -8.63 2.73 11.53
C VAL A 52 -9.51 2.48 10.30
N GLU A 53 -10.63 3.17 10.17
CA GLU A 53 -11.52 3.07 8.99
C GLU A 53 -10.80 3.52 7.72
N LYS A 54 -10.10 4.66 7.76
CA LYS A 54 -9.36 5.18 6.61
C LYS A 54 -8.21 4.25 6.22
N ILE A 55 -7.50 3.68 7.20
CA ILE A 55 -6.46 2.67 6.95
C ILE A 55 -7.05 1.46 6.25
N ASN A 56 -8.20 0.95 6.70
CA ASN A 56 -8.87 -0.18 6.06
C ASN A 56 -9.36 0.14 4.64
N ILE A 57 -9.80 1.37 4.37
CA ILE A 57 -10.13 1.81 3.00
C ILE A 57 -8.89 1.75 2.12
N PHE A 58 -7.75 2.30 2.56
CA PHE A 58 -6.50 2.29 1.79
C PHE A 58 -5.96 0.88 1.57
N VAL A 59 -6.02 0.03 2.60
CA VAL A 59 -5.67 -1.40 2.48
C VAL A 59 -6.60 -2.11 1.50
N ASN A 60 -7.90 -1.83 1.50
CA ASN A 60 -8.84 -2.43 0.55
C ASN A 60 -8.55 -2.00 -0.91
N ILE A 61 -8.07 -0.79 -1.14
CA ILE A 61 -7.59 -0.36 -2.46
C ILE A 61 -6.31 -1.13 -2.81
N LEU A 62 -5.34 -1.20 -1.88
CA LEU A 62 -4.06 -1.89 -2.05
C LEU A 62 -4.24 -3.37 -2.41
N LYS A 63 -5.14 -4.10 -1.73
CA LYS A 63 -5.47 -5.52 -1.96
C LYS A 63 -5.87 -5.83 -3.41
N ASN A 64 -6.37 -4.83 -4.14
CA ASN A 64 -6.81 -4.99 -5.53
C ASN A 64 -5.71 -4.74 -6.56
N ILE A 65 -4.52 -4.36 -6.13
CA ILE A 65 -3.37 -4.13 -6.99
C ILE A 65 -2.45 -5.35 -6.92
N LYS A 66 -1.98 -5.82 -8.08
CA LYS A 66 -1.15 -7.02 -8.19
C LYS A 66 0.21 -6.84 -7.48
N SER A 67 0.64 -7.83 -6.71
CA SER A 67 1.94 -7.84 -5.99
C SER A 67 3.15 -7.90 -6.97
N ASN A 68 4.32 -7.42 -6.60
CA ASN A 68 4.64 -6.55 -5.47
C ASN A 68 4.07 -5.15 -5.67
N THR A 69 3.46 -4.60 -4.64
CA THR A 69 2.74 -3.32 -4.73
C THR A 69 3.12 -2.34 -3.64
N ILE A 70 3.31 -1.10 -4.08
CA ILE A 70 3.37 0.10 -3.22
C ILE A 70 2.32 1.10 -3.72
N ALA A 71 1.59 1.68 -2.78
CA ALA A 71 0.61 2.73 -3.04
C ALA A 71 0.86 3.94 -2.12
N LEU A 72 0.78 5.14 -2.69
CA LEU A 72 0.85 6.41 -1.96
C LEU A 72 -0.50 7.10 -2.04
N PHE A 73 -0.99 7.49 -0.88
CA PHE A 73 -2.26 8.19 -0.71
C PHE A 73 -2.03 9.59 -0.15
N ASP A 74 -2.90 10.52 -0.49
CA ASP A 74 -3.15 11.68 0.34
C ASP A 74 -4.30 11.39 1.32
N GLU A 75 -4.87 12.40 1.95
CA GLU A 75 -5.99 12.19 2.90
C GLU A 75 -7.28 11.69 2.24
N TYR A 76 -7.43 11.83 0.91
CA TYR A 76 -8.71 11.65 0.21
C TYR A 76 -8.66 10.64 -0.93
N CYS A 77 -7.50 10.40 -1.52
CA CYS A 77 -7.41 9.55 -2.72
C CYS A 77 -6.07 8.83 -2.87
N LEU A 78 -6.09 7.82 -3.74
CA LEU A 78 -4.87 7.18 -4.26
C LEU A 78 -4.13 8.18 -5.16
N PHE A 79 -2.95 8.62 -4.71
CA PHE A 79 -2.16 9.62 -5.41
C PHE A 79 -1.23 9.00 -6.45
N SER A 80 -0.56 7.92 -6.09
CA SER A 80 0.26 7.12 -7.01
C SER A 80 0.32 5.67 -6.58
N GLN A 81 0.59 4.78 -7.52
CA GLN A 81 0.76 3.37 -7.24
C GLN A 81 1.71 2.70 -8.26
N SER A 82 2.33 1.62 -7.81
CA SER A 82 3.06 0.69 -8.66
C SER A 82 2.79 -0.72 -8.18
N GLY A 83 2.25 -1.56 -9.06
CA GLY A 83 1.94 -2.96 -8.78
C GLY A 83 2.47 -3.88 -9.86
N GLY A 84 2.50 -5.18 -9.59
CA GLY A 84 3.01 -6.22 -10.50
C GLY A 84 4.51 -6.12 -10.74
N GLN A 85 5.26 -5.56 -9.80
CA GLN A 85 6.71 -5.39 -9.93
C GLN A 85 7.47 -6.64 -9.46
N THR A 86 8.64 -6.86 -10.05
CA THR A 86 9.50 -7.99 -9.74
C THR A 86 10.10 -7.90 -8.35
N SER A 87 10.38 -6.69 -7.88
CA SER A 87 10.89 -6.46 -6.53
C SER A 87 10.11 -5.40 -5.77
N ARG A 88 10.25 -5.41 -4.43
CA ARG A 88 9.68 -4.38 -3.55
C ARG A 88 10.33 -3.02 -3.77
N VAL A 89 11.62 -3.01 -4.06
CA VAL A 89 12.38 -1.79 -4.33
C VAL A 89 11.91 -1.15 -5.63
N ASP A 90 11.71 -1.94 -6.69
CA ASP A 90 11.16 -1.43 -7.97
C ASP A 90 9.76 -0.86 -7.79
N ALA A 91 8.90 -1.56 -7.02
CA ALA A 91 7.57 -1.07 -6.72
C ALA A 91 7.63 0.31 -6.02
N LEU A 92 8.53 0.46 -5.05
CA LEU A 92 8.73 1.71 -4.32
C LEU A 92 9.25 2.81 -5.24
N GLN A 93 10.32 2.56 -5.98
CA GLN A 93 10.94 3.56 -6.87
C GLN A 93 9.97 4.04 -7.95
N ASN A 94 9.25 3.12 -8.61
CA ASN A 94 8.27 3.45 -9.63
C ASN A 94 7.06 4.22 -9.04
N CYS A 95 6.63 3.87 -7.84
CA CYS A 95 5.55 4.59 -7.16
C CYS A 95 5.98 6.02 -6.81
N LEU A 96 7.19 6.19 -6.27
CA LEU A 96 7.76 7.51 -5.94
C LEU A 96 8.03 8.35 -7.17
N TYR A 97 8.50 7.75 -8.26
CA TYR A 97 8.66 8.45 -9.54
C TYR A 97 7.33 9.05 -10.02
N LYS A 98 6.28 8.23 -10.09
CA LYS A 98 4.92 8.69 -10.46
C LYS A 98 4.38 9.73 -9.47
N PHE A 99 4.66 9.55 -8.17
CA PHE A 99 4.31 10.51 -7.14
C PHE A 99 4.96 11.87 -7.42
N ASN A 100 6.27 11.90 -7.65
CA ASN A 100 7.02 13.14 -7.86
C ASN A 100 6.57 13.89 -9.13
N LEU A 101 6.20 13.17 -10.19
CA LEU A 101 5.62 13.80 -11.40
C LEU A 101 4.31 14.53 -11.07
N ARG A 102 3.40 13.89 -10.32
CA ARG A 102 2.10 14.47 -9.96
C ARG A 102 2.23 15.54 -8.89
N HIS A 103 3.18 15.41 -7.97
CA HIS A 103 3.44 16.35 -6.89
C HIS A 103 3.87 17.73 -7.40
N LYS A 104 4.44 17.84 -8.60
CA LYS A 104 4.73 19.12 -9.25
C LYS A 104 3.47 19.99 -9.43
N PHE A 105 2.33 19.35 -9.69
CA PHE A 105 1.05 20.02 -9.95
C PHE A 105 0.18 20.17 -8.70
N ARG A 106 0.27 19.19 -7.79
CA ARG A 106 -0.50 19.18 -6.55
C ARG A 106 0.44 18.95 -5.37
N LYS A 107 0.95 20.04 -4.81
CA LYS A 107 1.89 20.01 -3.68
C LYS A 107 1.22 19.47 -2.43
N LEU A 108 1.67 18.30 -1.97
CA LEU A 108 1.24 17.70 -0.72
C LEU A 108 2.24 18.04 0.38
N LYS A 109 1.77 18.31 1.59
CA LYS A 109 2.62 18.45 2.79
C LYS A 109 2.99 17.10 3.39
N LYS A 110 2.15 16.08 3.14
CA LYS A 110 2.24 14.74 3.71
C LYS A 110 1.64 13.71 2.77
N ALA A 111 2.18 12.50 2.80
CA ALA A 111 1.64 11.34 2.09
C ALA A 111 1.67 10.09 2.98
N TYR A 112 0.81 9.14 2.66
CA TYR A 112 0.68 7.85 3.33
C TYR A 112 1.08 6.74 2.38
N LEU A 113 2.17 6.06 2.69
CA LEU A 113 2.70 4.96 1.90
C LEU A 113 2.22 3.63 2.46
N PHE A 114 1.58 2.82 1.63
CA PHE A 114 1.13 1.48 1.96
C PHE A 114 1.86 0.44 1.12
N SER A 115 2.33 -0.63 1.77
CA SER A 115 2.96 -1.78 1.13
C SER A 115 2.14 -3.04 1.39
N ASP A 116 1.97 -3.88 0.36
CA ASP A 116 1.25 -5.16 0.47
C ASP A 116 2.02 -6.22 1.28
N ALA A 117 3.34 -6.03 1.50
CA ALA A 117 4.16 -6.86 2.36
C ALA A 117 5.32 -6.08 3.01
N PHE A 118 6.12 -6.78 3.81
CA PHE A 118 7.26 -6.21 4.54
C PHE A 118 8.38 -5.72 3.61
N PHE A 119 9.18 -4.79 4.10
CA PHE A 119 10.44 -4.40 3.47
C PHE A 119 11.54 -5.37 3.91
N PRO A 120 12.20 -6.06 2.96
CA PRO A 120 13.21 -7.06 3.33
C PRO A 120 14.53 -6.44 3.81
N PHE A 121 14.82 -5.19 3.41
CA PHE A 121 16.08 -4.50 3.70
C PHE A 121 15.85 -3.01 4.00
N VAL A 122 16.86 -2.37 4.60
CA VAL A 122 16.82 -0.95 4.99
C VAL A 122 16.94 0.04 3.84
N ASP A 123 17.39 -0.42 2.66
CA ASP A 123 17.53 0.38 1.44
C ASP A 123 16.24 1.09 1.05
N SER A 124 15.11 0.37 1.06
CA SER A 124 13.78 0.93 0.80
C SER A 124 13.43 2.06 1.78
N LEU A 125 13.74 1.89 3.06
CA LEU A 125 13.49 2.90 4.08
C LEU A 125 14.39 4.13 3.88
N SER A 126 15.63 3.92 3.42
CA SER A 126 16.55 4.99 3.07
C SER A 126 16.06 5.81 1.88
N ILE A 127 15.43 5.16 0.88
CA ILE A 127 14.78 5.85 -0.25
C ILE A 127 13.60 6.70 0.23
N ILE A 128 12.77 6.15 1.14
CA ILE A 128 11.64 6.90 1.74
C ILE A 128 12.15 8.11 2.52
N LYS A 129 13.22 7.95 3.31
CA LYS A 129 13.82 9.05 4.09
C LYS A 129 14.28 10.23 3.24
N LYS A 130 14.78 9.97 2.03
CA LYS A 130 15.28 11.00 1.11
C LYS A 130 14.16 11.85 0.47
N GLN A 131 12.88 11.50 0.66
CA GLN A 131 11.79 12.28 0.08
C GLN A 131 11.65 13.64 0.80
N LYS A 132 11.35 14.69 0.02
CA LYS A 132 11.21 16.07 0.50
C LYS A 132 9.95 16.34 1.34
N ILE A 133 9.02 15.38 1.37
CA ILE A 133 7.77 15.49 2.11
C ILE A 133 7.73 14.47 3.24
N LYS A 134 6.87 14.71 4.22
CA LYS A 134 6.61 13.76 5.31
C LYS A 134 5.86 12.56 4.75
N ILE A 135 6.45 11.36 4.84
CA ILE A 135 5.80 10.10 4.50
C ILE A 135 5.55 9.29 5.77
N GLU A 136 4.29 8.91 5.99
CA GLU A 136 3.91 7.89 6.97
C GLU A 136 3.81 6.55 6.26
N THR A 137 4.56 5.56 6.73
CA THR A 137 4.69 4.25 6.10
C THR A 137 3.89 3.21 6.85
N TYR A 138 3.04 2.50 6.15
CA TYR A 138 2.20 1.40 6.64
C TYR A 138 2.58 0.13 5.90
N ALA A 139 3.19 -0.82 6.60
CA ALA A 139 3.64 -2.08 6.00
C ALA A 139 3.61 -3.21 7.03
N PRO A 140 3.37 -4.45 6.62
CA PRO A 140 3.61 -5.60 7.47
C PRO A 140 5.07 -5.70 7.88
N MET A 141 5.32 -6.45 8.94
CA MET A 141 6.65 -6.92 9.34
C MET A 141 6.69 -8.46 9.30
N GLY A 142 7.80 -9.08 9.62
CA GLY A 142 8.01 -10.54 9.59
C GLY A 142 9.13 -10.97 8.65
N SER A 143 10.07 -10.05 8.40
CA SER A 143 11.37 -10.35 7.76
C SER A 143 12.37 -10.83 8.81
N ARG A 144 13.34 -11.65 8.41
CA ARG A 144 14.51 -11.97 9.24
C ARG A 144 15.30 -10.72 9.64
N ASN A 145 15.23 -9.67 8.85
CA ASN A 145 15.95 -8.41 9.07
C ASN A 145 15.13 -7.38 9.87
N ASP A 146 14.01 -7.75 10.45
CA ASP A 146 13.16 -6.84 11.25
C ASP A 146 13.92 -6.11 12.37
N PRO A 147 14.89 -6.72 13.09
CA PRO A 147 15.68 -5.98 14.08
C PRO A 147 16.43 -4.79 13.47
N ASP A 148 17.05 -4.97 12.31
CA ASP A 148 17.76 -3.89 11.60
C ASP A 148 16.80 -2.85 11.03
N ILE A 149 15.67 -3.28 10.50
CA ILE A 149 14.58 -2.42 10.04
C ILE A 149 14.10 -1.53 11.21
N ARG A 150 13.81 -2.09 12.38
CA ARG A 150 13.37 -1.34 13.57
C ARG A 150 14.45 -0.35 14.06
N ARG A 151 15.72 -0.78 14.06
CA ARG A 151 16.87 0.08 14.43
C ARG A 151 16.97 1.27 13.45
N HIS A 152 16.86 1.01 12.15
CA HIS A 152 16.91 2.03 11.11
C HIS A 152 15.74 3.03 11.23
N ILE A 153 14.51 2.55 11.45
CA ILE A 153 13.31 3.36 11.67
C ILE A 153 13.53 4.34 12.83
N LYS A 154 13.99 3.83 13.99
CA LYS A 154 14.24 4.65 15.18
C LYS A 154 15.37 5.66 14.98
N LYS A 155 16.52 5.20 14.43
CA LYS A 155 17.70 6.04 14.16
C LYS A 155 17.37 7.24 13.27
N HIS A 156 16.56 7.01 12.23
CA HIS A 156 16.21 8.04 11.24
C HIS A 156 14.87 8.73 11.51
N LYS A 157 14.22 8.44 12.64
CA LYS A 157 12.92 9.01 13.06
C LYS A 157 11.86 8.89 11.96
N LEU A 158 11.80 7.74 11.28
CA LEU A 158 10.79 7.47 10.25
C LEU A 158 9.43 7.22 10.90
N ASN A 159 8.36 7.77 10.33
CA ASN A 159 7.00 7.42 10.77
C ASN A 159 6.63 6.07 10.15
N PHE A 160 6.58 5.03 10.98
CA PHE A 160 6.33 3.67 10.53
C PHE A 160 5.31 2.95 11.42
N PHE A 161 4.31 2.38 10.78
CA PHE A 161 3.18 1.68 11.39
C PHE A 161 3.09 0.28 10.80
N LYS A 162 3.09 -0.74 11.66
CA LYS A 162 3.00 -2.12 11.25
C LYS A 162 1.54 -2.50 11.01
N LEU A 163 1.26 -3.03 9.82
CA LEU A 163 0.00 -3.69 9.50
C LEU A 163 0.01 -5.13 10.01
N SER A 164 -1.12 -5.63 10.50
CA SER A 164 -1.24 -6.99 11.03
C SER A 164 -1.03 -8.07 9.97
N ASP A 165 -1.38 -7.80 8.71
CA ASP A 165 -1.44 -8.81 7.66
C ASP A 165 -0.69 -8.40 6.40
N ARG A 166 -0.23 -9.41 5.66
CA ARG A 166 0.23 -9.27 4.28
C ARG A 166 -0.97 -9.34 3.35
N HIS A 167 -0.91 -8.60 2.25
CA HIS A 167 -2.02 -8.45 1.32
C HIS A 167 -1.62 -8.81 -0.11
N PHE A 168 -0.98 -9.97 -0.28
CA PHE A 168 -0.57 -10.45 -1.59
C PHE A 168 -1.77 -10.69 -2.52
N LYS A 169 -1.59 -10.28 -3.77
CA LYS A 169 -2.49 -10.59 -4.88
C LYS A 169 -1.66 -11.10 -6.06
N HIS A 170 -1.85 -12.36 -6.40
CA HIS A 170 -1.16 -13.04 -7.49
C HIS A 170 -1.97 -13.08 -8.78
#